data_717da5159d9aa3fa8562c6f59912d9d1
#
_entry.id   717da5159d9aa3fa8562c6f59912d9d1
#
_cell.length_a   1.000
_cell.length_b   1.000
_cell.length_c   1.000
_cell.angle_alpha   90.00
_cell.angle_beta   90.00
_cell.angle_gamma   90.00
#
_symmetry.space_group_name_H-M   'P 1'
#
loop_
_entity.id
_entity.type
_entity.pdbx_description
1 polymer ?
#
loop_
_entity_poly.entity_id
_entity_poly.type
_entity_poly.pdbx_seq_one_letter_code
_entity_poly.pdbx_strand_id
1 'polypeptide(L)'
;MRSQDHDRIFLSPPHLGRHELNYVHKAIEDNWVAPAGPNITGFEADICQFTGAPHCVALNSGTAAIHLGLILLGVEAGDEVLCSSFTFVATANPIVYLSATPVFVDSEPQTWNMCPVRLREAIEDRLRHGKKPKALLLVHLYGMPAQLREIIAIADEYSIPVLEDAAEALGSCYDKRALGTFGAVGVFSFNGNKILTTSGGGALITNNADLAQQARFLATQAKDPAPHYQHSATGYNYRLSNILAGIGRGQMELLDDRVKKRREIYAWYQRNLADLPALEFAPQEPAGSRSNRWLTTILLDPAHTSVTPEQVRLHLETRNIEARPLWKPLHLQPLFQNAPQYGGSVCEELFERGLCLPSGSAMTDEDLRRVAGALREAIGSI
;
A
#
# COMPACT_ATOMS: atom_id res chain seq x y z
N MET A 1 -21.70 -9.12 37.86
CA MET A 1 -21.86 -9.44 36.43
C MET A 1 -20.44 -9.44 35.82
N ARG A 2 -19.93 -10.62 35.46
CA ARG A 2 -18.65 -10.69 34.70
C ARG A 2 -18.91 -10.12 33.32
N SER A 3 -18.20 -9.05 32.95
CA SER A 3 -18.15 -8.60 31.56
C SER A 3 -17.73 -9.81 30.72
N GLN A 4 -18.49 -10.14 29.68
CA GLN A 4 -18.03 -11.08 28.66
C GLN A 4 -16.82 -10.39 28.01
N ASP A 5 -15.61 -10.87 28.34
CA ASP A 5 -14.38 -10.47 27.67
C ASP A 5 -14.48 -11.00 26.23
N HIS A 6 -15.10 -10.22 25.37
CA HIS A 6 -15.09 -10.52 23.95
C HIS A 6 -13.67 -10.29 23.43
N ASP A 7 -13.13 -11.24 22.69
CA ASP A 7 -11.84 -11.12 22.04
C ASP A 7 -11.77 -9.83 21.20
N ARG A 8 -10.59 -9.21 21.19
CA ARG A 8 -10.35 -7.97 20.43
C ARG A 8 -10.49 -8.20 18.92
N ILE A 9 -11.28 -7.36 18.27
CA ILE A 9 -11.35 -7.32 16.81
C ILE A 9 -10.31 -6.32 16.31
N PHE A 10 -9.28 -6.83 15.65
CA PHE A 10 -8.22 -6.01 15.06
C PHE A 10 -8.59 -5.52 13.66
N LEU A 11 -8.01 -4.39 13.25
CA LEU A 11 -8.28 -3.77 11.95
C LEU A 11 -7.93 -4.69 10.77
N SER A 12 -6.74 -5.25 10.76
CA SER A 12 -6.23 -6.12 9.70
C SER A 12 -5.08 -6.99 10.23
N PRO A 13 -5.36 -7.98 11.10
CA PRO A 13 -4.32 -8.86 11.62
C PRO A 13 -3.82 -9.83 10.55
N PRO A 14 -2.62 -10.41 10.73
CA PRO A 14 -2.17 -11.55 9.93
C PRO A 14 -3.20 -12.67 9.91
N HIS A 15 -3.38 -13.30 8.76
CA HIS A 15 -4.22 -14.47 8.64
C HIS A 15 -3.43 -15.62 8.01
N LEU A 16 -2.82 -16.45 8.85
CA LEU A 16 -2.02 -17.59 8.43
C LEU A 16 -2.92 -18.74 7.94
N GLY A 17 -2.40 -19.49 6.98
CA GLY A 17 -2.96 -20.76 6.52
C GLY A 17 -2.26 -21.94 7.19
N ARG A 18 -2.13 -23.04 6.44
CA ARG A 18 -1.43 -24.26 6.90
C ARG A 18 -0.09 -24.48 6.18
N HIS A 19 0.11 -23.83 5.05
CA HIS A 19 1.21 -24.12 4.13
C HIS A 19 2.50 -23.39 4.51
N GLU A 20 2.40 -22.24 5.18
CA GLU A 20 3.54 -21.43 5.61
C GLU A 20 4.54 -22.26 6.45
N LEU A 21 4.01 -23.07 7.40
CA LEU A 21 4.84 -23.91 8.26
C LEU A 21 5.64 -24.94 7.47
N ASN A 22 5.10 -25.50 6.39
CA ASN A 22 5.80 -26.47 5.57
C ASN A 22 7.05 -25.87 4.92
N TYR A 23 6.92 -24.66 4.35
CA TYR A 23 8.03 -23.93 3.75
C TYR A 23 9.09 -23.52 4.79
N VAL A 24 8.65 -23.09 5.98
CA VAL A 24 9.54 -22.70 7.07
C VAL A 24 10.30 -23.92 7.62
N HIS A 25 9.61 -25.04 7.90
CA HIS A 25 10.24 -26.28 8.37
C HIS A 25 11.28 -26.76 7.37
N LYS A 26 10.93 -26.84 6.09
CA LYS A 26 11.86 -27.27 5.05
C LYS A 26 13.10 -26.36 4.96
N ALA A 27 12.93 -25.04 5.10
CA ALA A 27 14.06 -24.13 5.08
C ALA A 27 15.01 -24.35 6.28
N ILE A 28 14.46 -24.71 7.46
CA ILE A 28 15.26 -25.02 8.65
C ILE A 28 15.97 -26.39 8.48
N GLU A 29 15.27 -27.42 8.03
CA GLU A 29 15.82 -28.76 7.78
C GLU A 29 16.97 -28.73 6.76
N ASP A 30 16.77 -27.96 5.67
CA ASP A 30 17.77 -27.81 4.61
C ASP A 30 18.89 -26.78 4.97
N ASN A 31 18.84 -26.19 6.17
CA ASN A 31 19.76 -25.15 6.68
C ASN A 31 19.83 -23.88 5.81
N TRP A 32 18.72 -23.50 5.17
CA TRP A 32 18.57 -22.25 4.40
C TRP A 32 18.03 -21.10 5.29
N VAL A 33 18.75 -20.78 6.37
CA VAL A 33 18.41 -19.70 7.31
C VAL A 33 19.27 -18.48 7.03
N ALA A 34 19.04 -17.84 5.88
CA ALA A 34 19.84 -16.73 5.37
C ALA A 34 19.00 -15.83 4.43
N PRO A 35 19.49 -14.63 4.02
CA PRO A 35 18.88 -13.84 2.96
C PRO A 35 19.24 -14.39 1.55
N ALA A 36 19.32 -15.70 1.44
CA ALA A 36 19.52 -16.48 0.22
C ALA A 36 18.84 -17.84 0.39
N GLY A 37 18.35 -18.43 -0.70
CA GLY A 37 17.76 -19.76 -0.69
C GLY A 37 16.57 -19.92 -1.62
N PRO A 38 16.07 -21.18 -1.75
CA PRO A 38 15.07 -21.54 -2.76
C PRO A 38 13.69 -20.87 -2.53
N ASN A 39 13.32 -20.56 -1.28
CA ASN A 39 12.05 -19.90 -1.03
C ASN A 39 12.02 -18.47 -1.58
N ILE A 40 13.14 -17.75 -1.58
CA ILE A 40 13.21 -16.41 -2.15
C ILE A 40 12.96 -16.47 -3.65
N THR A 41 13.65 -17.37 -4.36
CA THR A 41 13.46 -17.57 -5.80
C THR A 41 12.04 -18.03 -6.11
N GLY A 42 11.50 -18.97 -5.30
CA GLY A 42 10.12 -19.43 -5.44
C GLY A 42 9.11 -18.32 -5.22
N PHE A 43 9.27 -17.49 -4.18
CA PHE A 43 8.38 -16.39 -3.89
C PHE A 43 8.40 -15.30 -4.97
N GLU A 44 9.59 -14.97 -5.50
CA GLU A 44 9.73 -14.08 -6.66
C GLU A 44 8.98 -14.64 -7.88
N ALA A 45 9.07 -15.94 -8.13
CA ALA A 45 8.35 -16.61 -9.22
C ALA A 45 6.83 -16.62 -8.98
N ASP A 46 6.39 -16.88 -7.75
CA ASP A 46 4.97 -16.89 -7.38
C ASP A 46 4.34 -15.48 -7.60
N ILE A 47 5.07 -14.40 -7.23
CA ILE A 47 4.63 -13.01 -7.49
C ILE A 47 4.60 -12.72 -8.99
N CYS A 48 5.62 -13.11 -9.76
CA CYS A 48 5.65 -12.94 -11.21
C CYS A 48 4.46 -13.64 -11.88
N GLN A 49 4.19 -14.89 -11.49
CA GLN A 49 3.06 -15.65 -12.02
C GLN A 49 1.72 -14.97 -11.71
N PHE A 50 1.55 -14.49 -10.50
CA PHE A 50 0.30 -13.85 -10.05
C PHE A 50 0.05 -12.51 -10.73
N THR A 51 1.10 -11.68 -10.86
CA THR A 51 0.99 -10.30 -11.38
C THR A 51 1.14 -10.20 -12.89
N GLY A 52 1.76 -11.21 -13.51
CA GLY A 52 2.18 -11.15 -14.93
C GLY A 52 3.44 -10.31 -15.16
N ALA A 53 4.07 -9.75 -14.13
CA ALA A 53 5.35 -9.05 -14.25
C ALA A 53 6.47 -10.08 -14.54
N PRO A 54 7.37 -9.84 -15.51
CA PRO A 54 8.44 -10.79 -15.85
C PRO A 54 9.55 -10.84 -14.80
N HIS A 55 9.72 -9.80 -13.99
CA HIS A 55 10.79 -9.72 -13.00
C HIS A 55 10.28 -9.25 -11.64
N CYS A 56 10.74 -9.94 -10.60
CA CYS A 56 10.50 -9.62 -9.20
C CYS A 56 11.81 -9.69 -8.40
N VAL A 57 11.99 -8.80 -7.45
CA VAL A 57 13.07 -8.80 -6.46
C VAL A 57 12.47 -8.70 -5.08
N ALA A 58 12.52 -9.78 -4.32
CA ALA A 58 12.02 -9.84 -2.95
C ALA A 58 12.97 -9.11 -1.98
N LEU A 59 12.40 -8.20 -1.18
CA LEU A 59 13.12 -7.27 -0.32
C LEU A 59 12.57 -7.34 1.12
N ASN A 60 13.32 -6.77 2.06
CA ASN A 60 12.98 -6.81 3.49
C ASN A 60 11.84 -5.86 3.89
N SER A 61 11.42 -4.93 3.03
CA SER A 61 10.25 -4.05 3.25
C SER A 61 9.79 -3.38 1.95
N GLY A 62 8.54 -2.91 1.92
CA GLY A 62 8.05 -2.04 0.85
C GLY A 62 8.81 -0.71 0.79
N THR A 63 9.22 -0.16 1.95
CA THR A 63 10.04 1.06 2.01
C THR A 63 11.40 0.87 1.31
N ALA A 64 12.05 -0.28 1.51
CA ALA A 64 13.29 -0.62 0.81
C ALA A 64 13.05 -0.77 -0.71
N ALA A 65 11.90 -1.30 -1.10
CA ALA A 65 11.53 -1.43 -2.51
C ALA A 65 11.30 -0.07 -3.17
N ILE A 66 10.62 0.87 -2.51
CA ILE A 66 10.46 2.25 -3.00
C ILE A 66 11.82 2.94 -3.09
N HIS A 67 12.66 2.81 -2.06
CA HIS A 67 13.99 3.43 -2.04
C HIS A 67 14.85 2.96 -3.22
N LEU A 68 14.95 1.64 -3.43
CA LEU A 68 15.67 1.11 -4.60
C LEU A 68 15.01 1.53 -5.91
N GLY A 69 13.68 1.53 -6.00
CA GLY A 69 12.96 1.98 -7.18
C GLY A 69 13.32 3.42 -7.57
N LEU A 70 13.37 4.34 -6.61
CA LEU A 70 13.76 5.74 -6.85
C LEU A 70 15.23 5.85 -7.31
N ILE A 71 16.15 5.10 -6.70
CA ILE A 71 17.56 5.04 -7.13
C ILE A 71 17.64 4.56 -8.59
N LEU A 72 16.91 3.50 -8.93
CA LEU A 72 16.90 2.92 -10.27
C LEU A 72 16.30 3.86 -11.33
N LEU A 73 15.38 4.73 -10.93
CA LEU A 73 14.84 5.81 -11.77
C LEU A 73 15.77 7.04 -11.83
N GLY A 74 16.93 6.96 -11.19
CA GLY A 74 17.97 7.99 -11.23
C GLY A 74 17.67 9.21 -10.36
N VAL A 75 16.88 9.05 -9.30
CA VAL A 75 16.63 10.15 -8.33
C VAL A 75 17.88 10.39 -7.50
N GLU A 76 18.32 11.62 -7.44
CA GLU A 76 19.53 12.09 -6.76
C GLU A 76 19.21 13.27 -5.82
N ALA A 77 20.21 13.67 -5.04
CA ALA A 77 20.09 14.81 -4.15
C ALA A 77 19.73 16.10 -4.90
N GLY A 78 18.72 16.81 -4.42
CA GLY A 78 18.21 18.04 -5.02
C GLY A 78 17.13 17.84 -6.08
N ASP A 79 16.88 16.62 -6.53
CA ASP A 79 15.76 16.31 -7.43
C ASP A 79 14.41 16.52 -6.75
N GLU A 80 13.37 16.65 -7.56
CA GLU A 80 11.97 16.67 -7.12
C GLU A 80 11.25 15.40 -7.57
N VAL A 81 10.43 14.82 -6.69
CA VAL A 81 9.61 13.64 -6.97
C VAL A 81 8.15 13.97 -6.68
N LEU A 82 7.30 13.86 -7.71
CA LEU A 82 5.85 13.97 -7.54
C LEU A 82 5.36 12.80 -6.69
N CYS A 83 4.53 13.07 -5.68
CA CYS A 83 4.10 12.07 -4.72
C CYS A 83 2.64 12.29 -4.32
N SER A 84 1.86 11.23 -4.22
CA SER A 84 0.53 11.31 -3.62
C SER A 84 0.62 11.85 -2.20
N SER A 85 -0.22 12.82 -1.84
CA SER A 85 -0.25 13.37 -0.48
C SER A 85 -1.02 12.48 0.49
N PHE A 86 -2.10 11.85 0.02
CA PHE A 86 -2.97 11.02 0.84
C PHE A 86 -2.47 9.58 0.85
N THR A 87 -1.48 9.31 1.69
CA THR A 87 -0.83 8.00 1.80
C THR A 87 -0.08 7.85 3.13
N PHE A 88 0.43 6.64 3.37
CA PHE A 88 1.32 6.35 4.48
C PHE A 88 2.71 6.97 4.25
N VAL A 89 3.33 7.43 5.33
CA VAL A 89 4.61 8.15 5.29
C VAL A 89 5.76 7.38 4.62
N ALA A 90 5.70 6.05 4.62
CA ALA A 90 6.72 5.22 3.97
C ALA A 90 6.79 5.41 2.44
N THR A 91 5.76 5.98 1.81
CA THR A 91 5.78 6.39 0.41
C THR A 91 6.79 7.53 0.19
N ALA A 92 6.76 8.57 1.03
CA ALA A 92 7.59 9.77 0.84
C ALA A 92 8.97 9.70 1.52
N ASN A 93 9.11 8.93 2.60
CA ASN A 93 10.39 8.84 3.32
C ASN A 93 11.58 8.48 2.42
N PRO A 94 11.49 7.53 1.47
CA PRO A 94 12.60 7.20 0.58
C PRO A 94 13.04 8.35 -0.33
N ILE A 95 12.13 9.30 -0.65
CA ILE A 95 12.50 10.53 -1.37
C ILE A 95 13.48 11.35 -0.51
N VAL A 96 13.16 11.49 0.78
CA VAL A 96 14.01 12.22 1.74
C VAL A 96 15.32 11.48 2.01
N TYR A 97 15.33 10.14 2.01
CA TYR A 97 16.58 9.35 2.15
C TYR A 97 17.58 9.68 1.05
N LEU A 98 17.11 10.03 -0.15
CA LEU A 98 17.93 10.44 -1.29
C LEU A 98 18.27 11.94 -1.29
N SER A 99 17.89 12.68 -0.24
CA SER A 99 18.03 14.14 -0.19
C SER A 99 17.29 14.84 -1.35
N ALA A 100 16.25 14.20 -1.89
CA ALA A 100 15.33 14.76 -2.87
C ALA A 100 14.11 15.38 -2.16
N THR A 101 13.35 16.18 -2.87
CA THR A 101 12.19 16.90 -2.35
C THR A 101 10.88 16.25 -2.85
N PRO A 102 9.97 15.79 -1.95
CA PRO A 102 8.65 15.39 -2.37
C PRO A 102 7.83 16.61 -2.80
N VAL A 103 7.12 16.48 -3.92
CA VAL A 103 6.14 17.46 -4.41
C VAL A 103 4.77 16.80 -4.30
N PHE A 104 3.98 17.23 -3.34
CA PHE A 104 2.72 16.58 -3.03
C PHE A 104 1.60 16.97 -3.97
N VAL A 105 0.85 15.98 -4.42
CA VAL A 105 -0.33 16.14 -5.27
C VAL A 105 -1.55 15.60 -4.52
N ASP A 106 -2.61 16.43 -4.51
CA ASP A 106 -3.88 16.11 -3.87
C ASP A 106 -4.60 14.93 -4.51
N SER A 107 -5.60 14.42 -3.81
CA SER A 107 -6.51 13.37 -4.27
C SER A 107 -7.63 13.91 -5.15
N GLU A 108 -8.28 13.01 -5.90
CA GLU A 108 -9.57 13.25 -6.51
C GLU A 108 -10.68 12.46 -5.77
N PRO A 109 -11.94 12.94 -5.82
CA PRO A 109 -12.99 12.43 -4.94
C PRO A 109 -13.53 11.05 -5.33
N GLN A 110 -13.25 10.53 -6.54
CA GLN A 110 -13.82 9.26 -7.02
C GLN A 110 -13.08 8.04 -6.46
N THR A 111 -11.76 8.02 -6.55
CA THR A 111 -10.93 6.90 -6.09
C THR A 111 -10.09 7.22 -4.86
N TRP A 112 -10.06 8.49 -4.44
CA TRP A 112 -9.22 9.05 -3.37
C TRP A 112 -7.71 9.01 -3.66
N ASN A 113 -7.35 8.61 -4.87
CA ASN A 113 -5.97 8.59 -5.35
C ASN A 113 -5.59 9.93 -5.98
N MET A 114 -4.35 10.02 -6.46
CA MET A 114 -3.79 11.23 -7.05
C MET A 114 -4.70 11.83 -8.13
N CYS A 115 -4.97 13.11 -8.04
CA CYS A 115 -5.79 13.85 -9.00
C CYS A 115 -5.01 14.16 -10.29
N PRO A 116 -5.45 13.67 -11.47
CA PRO A 116 -4.76 13.94 -12.74
C PRO A 116 -4.64 15.44 -13.07
N VAL A 117 -5.65 16.24 -12.73
CA VAL A 117 -5.64 17.69 -12.97
C VAL A 117 -4.57 18.35 -12.11
N ARG A 118 -4.50 18.04 -10.81
CA ARG A 118 -3.48 18.58 -9.91
C ARG A 118 -2.08 18.08 -10.26
N LEU A 119 -1.98 16.84 -10.75
CA LEU A 119 -0.70 16.32 -11.28
C LEU A 119 -0.18 17.17 -12.43
N ARG A 120 -1.01 17.48 -13.42
CA ARG A 120 -0.63 18.34 -14.55
C ARG A 120 -0.23 19.73 -14.06
N GLU A 121 -1.03 20.37 -13.21
CA GLU A 121 -0.70 21.66 -12.60
C GLU A 121 0.68 21.65 -11.91
N ALA A 122 0.95 20.60 -11.13
CA ALA A 122 2.22 20.43 -10.44
C ALA A 122 3.40 20.35 -11.43
N ILE A 123 3.29 19.52 -12.46
CA ILE A 123 4.35 19.38 -13.48
C ILE A 123 4.62 20.70 -14.18
N GLU A 124 3.57 21.35 -14.67
CA GLU A 124 3.70 22.61 -15.44
C GLU A 124 4.28 23.72 -14.56
N ASP A 125 3.88 23.81 -13.31
CA ASP A 125 4.43 24.79 -12.38
C ASP A 125 5.90 24.52 -12.06
N ARG A 126 6.29 23.27 -11.78
CA ARG A 126 7.70 22.94 -11.53
C ARG A 126 8.57 23.20 -12.76
N LEU A 127 8.07 22.93 -13.97
CA LEU A 127 8.77 23.26 -15.21
C LEU A 127 8.99 24.77 -15.37
N ARG A 128 7.97 25.61 -15.03
CA ARG A 128 8.14 27.08 -15.04
C ARG A 128 9.22 27.57 -14.08
N HIS A 129 9.43 26.85 -12.97
CA HIS A 129 10.52 27.11 -12.03
C HIS A 129 11.86 26.50 -12.44
N GLY A 130 11.97 25.94 -13.66
CA GLY A 130 13.19 25.32 -14.16
C GLY A 130 13.51 23.96 -13.54
N LYS A 131 12.54 23.32 -12.88
CA LYS A 131 12.69 22.03 -12.20
C LYS A 131 11.77 21.00 -12.85
N LYS A 132 12.33 20.09 -13.63
CA LYS A 132 11.59 18.94 -14.13
C LYS A 132 11.54 17.86 -13.07
N PRO A 133 10.35 17.43 -12.59
CA PRO A 133 10.26 16.31 -11.66
C PRO A 133 10.94 15.06 -12.22
N LYS A 134 11.74 14.38 -11.40
CA LYS A 134 12.56 13.24 -11.82
C LYS A 134 11.76 11.94 -11.94
N ALA A 135 10.77 11.77 -11.07
CA ALA A 135 9.88 10.60 -11.04
C ALA A 135 8.50 10.98 -10.51
N LEU A 136 7.52 10.15 -10.82
CA LEU A 136 6.18 10.16 -10.25
C LEU A 136 6.01 8.92 -9.36
N LEU A 137 5.73 9.13 -8.09
CA LEU A 137 5.40 8.09 -7.11
C LEU A 137 3.88 8.06 -6.91
N LEU A 138 3.23 7.13 -7.60
CA LEU A 138 1.78 6.94 -7.63
C LEU A 138 1.36 5.86 -6.64
N VAL A 139 0.43 6.18 -5.75
CA VAL A 139 -0.12 5.22 -4.78
C VAL A 139 -1.45 4.64 -5.26
N HIS A 140 -1.72 3.39 -4.91
CA HIS A 140 -3.03 2.75 -5.01
C HIS A 140 -3.63 2.57 -3.62
N LEU A 141 -4.20 3.65 -3.12
CA LEU A 141 -4.64 3.82 -1.74
C LEU A 141 -5.71 2.79 -1.33
N TYR A 142 -5.52 2.12 -0.18
CA TYR A 142 -6.40 1.07 0.34
C TYR A 142 -6.71 -0.06 -0.66
N GLY A 143 -5.83 -0.21 -1.66
CA GLY A 143 -6.01 -1.19 -2.73
C GLY A 143 -6.92 -0.73 -3.87
N MET A 144 -7.38 0.53 -3.84
CA MET A 144 -8.20 1.11 -4.92
C MET A 144 -7.32 1.56 -6.08
N PRO A 145 -7.60 1.13 -7.32
CA PRO A 145 -6.87 1.61 -8.49
C PRO A 145 -7.01 3.13 -8.67
N ALA A 146 -5.91 3.82 -8.91
CA ALA A 146 -5.91 5.22 -9.33
C ALA A 146 -6.50 5.36 -10.75
N GLN A 147 -6.76 6.60 -11.19
CA GLN A 147 -7.13 6.91 -12.58
C GLN A 147 -5.90 6.73 -13.51
N LEU A 148 -5.50 5.46 -13.66
CA LEU A 148 -4.23 5.07 -14.28
C LEU A 148 -4.08 5.56 -15.72
N ARG A 149 -5.15 5.48 -16.53
CA ARG A 149 -5.09 5.87 -17.93
C ARG A 149 -4.70 7.34 -18.07
N GLU A 150 -5.32 8.20 -17.30
CA GLU A 150 -5.09 9.65 -17.32
C GLU A 150 -3.72 9.99 -16.73
N ILE A 151 -3.34 9.37 -15.61
CA ILE A 151 -2.08 9.64 -14.92
C ILE A 151 -0.88 9.17 -15.77
N ILE A 152 -0.94 7.96 -16.34
CA ILE A 152 0.13 7.43 -17.19
C ILE A 152 0.26 8.29 -18.46
N ALA A 153 -0.86 8.69 -19.09
CA ALA A 153 -0.81 9.57 -20.27
C ALA A 153 -0.13 10.91 -19.96
N ILE A 154 -0.40 11.51 -18.79
CA ILE A 154 0.28 12.74 -18.35
C ILE A 154 1.78 12.45 -18.12
N ALA A 155 2.13 11.40 -17.42
CA ALA A 155 3.52 11.06 -17.14
C ALA A 155 4.33 10.83 -18.44
N ASP A 156 3.73 10.14 -19.43
CA ASP A 156 4.34 9.89 -20.75
C ASP A 156 4.53 11.19 -21.54
N GLU A 157 3.53 12.09 -21.54
CA GLU A 157 3.60 13.40 -22.20
C GLU A 157 4.82 14.21 -21.75
N TYR A 158 5.11 14.18 -20.45
CA TYR A 158 6.26 14.89 -19.88
C TYR A 158 7.53 14.02 -19.76
N SER A 159 7.48 12.76 -20.20
CA SER A 159 8.58 11.79 -20.07
C SER A 159 9.08 11.70 -18.62
N ILE A 160 8.16 11.50 -17.67
CA ILE A 160 8.42 11.30 -16.25
C ILE A 160 8.16 9.82 -15.92
N PRO A 161 9.17 9.05 -15.48
CA PRO A 161 8.98 7.65 -15.14
C PRO A 161 8.08 7.51 -13.92
N VAL A 162 7.21 6.48 -13.94
CA VAL A 162 6.26 6.18 -12.84
C VAL A 162 6.77 5.02 -12.01
N LEU A 163 6.80 5.21 -10.69
CA LEU A 163 6.88 4.16 -9.69
C LEU A 163 5.50 4.00 -9.04
N GLU A 164 4.92 2.80 -9.15
CA GLU A 164 3.65 2.49 -8.48
C GLU A 164 3.91 1.95 -7.06
N ASP A 165 3.47 2.70 -6.05
CA ASP A 165 3.35 2.18 -4.69
C ASP A 165 2.04 1.38 -4.57
N ALA A 166 2.12 0.09 -4.88
CA ALA A 166 1.05 -0.87 -4.77
C ALA A 166 1.12 -1.67 -3.44
N ALA A 167 1.75 -1.11 -2.39
CA ALA A 167 1.91 -1.73 -1.08
C ALA A 167 0.60 -2.20 -0.44
N GLU A 168 -0.53 -1.65 -0.86
CA GLU A 168 -1.89 -1.96 -0.39
C GLU A 168 -2.72 -2.69 -1.45
N ALA A 169 -2.17 -2.91 -2.66
CA ALA A 169 -2.96 -3.24 -3.84
C ALA A 169 -2.64 -4.60 -4.48
N LEU A 170 -1.87 -5.47 -3.82
CA LEU A 170 -1.67 -6.84 -4.33
C LEU A 170 -3.02 -7.56 -4.47
N GLY A 171 -3.31 -8.08 -5.66
CA GLY A 171 -4.61 -8.67 -6.02
C GLY A 171 -5.64 -7.70 -6.56
N SER A 172 -5.30 -6.40 -6.65
CA SER A 172 -6.09 -5.41 -7.40
C SER A 172 -5.65 -5.35 -8.85
N CYS A 173 -6.57 -4.98 -9.74
CA CYS A 173 -6.29 -4.85 -11.17
C CYS A 173 -7.07 -3.70 -11.83
N TYR A 174 -6.53 -3.23 -12.95
CA TYR A 174 -7.16 -2.30 -13.86
C TYR A 174 -7.10 -2.87 -15.29
N ASP A 175 -8.23 -2.92 -16.00
CA ASP A 175 -8.37 -3.58 -17.31
C ASP A 175 -7.74 -5.01 -17.32
N LYS A 176 -8.02 -5.80 -16.28
CA LYS A 176 -7.51 -7.17 -16.04
C LYS A 176 -5.99 -7.28 -15.86
N ARG A 177 -5.26 -6.17 -15.82
CA ARG A 177 -3.83 -6.12 -15.58
C ARG A 177 -3.57 -5.77 -14.10
N ALA A 178 -2.67 -6.49 -13.45
CA ALA A 178 -2.35 -6.29 -12.03
C ALA A 178 -1.78 -4.89 -11.78
N LEU A 179 -2.18 -4.24 -10.68
CA LEU A 179 -1.57 -3.00 -10.23
C LEU A 179 -0.10 -3.24 -9.85
N GLY A 180 0.73 -2.20 -10.02
CA GLY A 180 2.18 -2.30 -9.88
C GLY A 180 2.90 -2.69 -11.19
N THR A 181 2.16 -2.98 -12.28
CA THR A 181 2.76 -3.37 -13.57
C THR A 181 2.69 -2.29 -14.65
N PHE A 182 2.04 -1.15 -14.39
CA PHE A 182 1.83 -0.08 -15.37
C PHE A 182 3.01 0.88 -15.46
N GLY A 183 3.68 1.16 -14.36
CA GLY A 183 4.87 2.00 -14.31
C GLY A 183 6.16 1.28 -14.71
N ALA A 184 7.27 2.01 -14.64
CA ALA A 184 8.61 1.44 -14.83
C ALA A 184 8.99 0.46 -13.71
N VAL A 185 8.51 0.76 -12.49
CA VAL A 185 8.71 -0.03 -11.28
C VAL A 185 7.40 -0.10 -10.50
N GLY A 186 7.05 -1.26 -9.98
CA GLY A 186 5.98 -1.44 -9.01
C GLY A 186 6.50 -2.00 -7.69
N VAL A 187 5.83 -1.65 -6.60
CA VAL A 187 6.25 -2.05 -5.25
C VAL A 187 5.10 -2.68 -4.50
N PHE A 188 5.36 -3.80 -3.84
CA PHE A 188 4.47 -4.44 -2.88
C PHE A 188 5.06 -4.44 -1.48
N SER A 189 4.17 -4.49 -0.47
CA SER A 189 4.53 -4.63 0.93
C SER A 189 3.89 -5.87 1.54
N PHE A 190 4.66 -6.57 2.35
CA PHE A 190 4.24 -7.78 3.06
C PHE A 190 4.36 -7.61 4.57
N ASN A 191 4.14 -6.38 5.06
CA ASN A 191 4.06 -6.10 6.49
C ASN A 191 2.88 -6.84 7.13
N GLY A 192 2.88 -7.01 8.46
CA GLY A 192 1.92 -7.82 9.21
C GLY A 192 0.45 -7.53 8.95
N ASN A 193 0.11 -6.28 8.64
CA ASN A 193 -1.27 -5.84 8.40
C ASN A 193 -1.72 -5.87 6.94
N LYS A 194 -0.84 -6.23 6.00
CA LYS A 194 -1.17 -6.26 4.56
C LYS A 194 -2.02 -7.48 4.20
N ILE A 195 -2.56 -7.51 2.99
CA ILE A 195 -3.42 -8.61 2.52
C ILE A 195 -2.68 -9.96 2.49
N LEU A 196 -1.38 -9.89 2.26
CA LEU A 196 -0.40 -10.97 2.35
C LEU A 196 0.72 -10.50 3.29
N THR A 197 1.14 -11.34 4.22
CA THR A 197 2.24 -11.02 5.13
C THR A 197 3.38 -12.03 5.06
N THR A 198 4.60 -11.50 5.22
CA THR A 198 5.79 -12.28 5.53
C THR A 198 6.38 -11.85 6.89
N SER A 199 5.54 -11.38 7.85
CA SER A 199 5.93 -10.67 9.06
C SER A 199 6.45 -9.26 8.74
N GLY A 200 7.51 -9.15 7.99
CA GLY A 200 8.02 -7.96 7.31
C GLY A 200 8.60 -8.38 5.98
N GLY A 201 8.40 -7.56 4.97
CA GLY A 201 8.84 -7.83 3.61
C GLY A 201 8.27 -6.85 2.60
N GLY A 202 8.79 -6.92 1.39
CA GLY A 202 8.31 -6.21 0.22
C GLY A 202 8.85 -6.84 -1.06
N ALA A 203 8.42 -6.32 -2.18
CA ALA A 203 8.96 -6.70 -3.48
C ALA A 203 8.98 -5.50 -4.41
N LEU A 204 9.98 -5.48 -5.27
CA LEU A 204 10.06 -4.63 -6.45
C LEU A 204 9.76 -5.49 -7.67
N ILE A 205 8.84 -5.07 -8.51
CA ILE A 205 8.54 -5.70 -9.80
C ILE A 205 8.81 -4.73 -10.94
N THR A 206 9.20 -5.23 -12.10
CA THR A 206 9.46 -4.42 -13.29
C THR A 206 9.39 -5.27 -14.55
N ASN A 207 9.10 -4.62 -15.68
CA ASN A 207 9.20 -5.24 -17.01
C ASN A 207 10.62 -5.17 -17.60
N ASN A 208 11.56 -4.48 -16.95
CA ASN A 208 12.93 -4.26 -17.41
C ASN A 208 13.92 -5.17 -16.66
N ALA A 209 14.58 -6.06 -17.41
CA ALA A 209 15.53 -7.01 -16.86
C ALA A 209 16.75 -6.32 -16.20
N ASP A 210 17.23 -5.21 -16.79
CA ASP A 210 18.39 -4.48 -16.28
C ASP A 210 18.07 -3.82 -14.95
N LEU A 211 16.86 -3.22 -14.81
CA LEU A 211 16.41 -2.67 -13.53
C LEU A 211 16.29 -3.76 -12.45
N ALA A 212 15.77 -4.93 -12.79
CA ALA A 212 15.67 -6.05 -11.86
C ALA A 212 17.06 -6.57 -11.42
N GLN A 213 18.00 -6.68 -12.37
CA GLN A 213 19.38 -7.08 -12.08
C GLN A 213 20.07 -6.06 -11.17
N GLN A 214 19.92 -4.78 -11.47
CA GLN A 214 20.49 -3.70 -10.68
C GLN A 214 19.87 -3.61 -9.27
N ALA A 215 18.54 -3.79 -9.17
CA ALA A 215 17.85 -3.86 -7.87
C ALA A 215 18.44 -5.00 -7.00
N ARG A 216 18.66 -6.17 -7.60
CA ARG A 216 19.23 -7.33 -6.91
C ARG A 216 20.67 -7.08 -6.48
N PHE A 217 21.48 -6.47 -7.33
CA PHE A 217 22.85 -6.06 -7.03
C PHE A 217 22.89 -5.09 -5.85
N LEU A 218 22.13 -4.00 -5.91
CA LEU A 218 22.07 -3.01 -4.84
C LEU A 218 21.53 -3.59 -3.52
N ALA A 219 20.52 -4.48 -3.57
CA ALA A 219 19.94 -5.11 -2.39
C ALA A 219 20.88 -6.08 -1.68
N THR A 220 21.98 -6.49 -2.32
CA THR A 220 23.02 -7.41 -1.79
C THR A 220 24.35 -6.70 -1.59
N GLN A 221 24.32 -5.51 -1.03
CA GLN A 221 25.47 -4.65 -0.71
C GLN A 221 26.30 -4.22 -1.93
N ALA A 222 25.77 -4.30 -3.15
CA ALA A 222 26.48 -3.99 -4.40
C ALA A 222 27.82 -4.74 -4.50
N LYS A 223 27.80 -6.05 -4.20
CA LYS A 223 28.99 -6.89 -4.29
C LYS A 223 29.33 -7.19 -5.74
N ASP A 224 30.51 -6.79 -6.19
CA ASP A 224 31.05 -7.08 -7.52
C ASP A 224 31.33 -8.58 -7.71
N PRO A 225 31.28 -9.08 -8.97
CA PRO A 225 31.65 -10.45 -9.29
C PRO A 225 33.19 -10.62 -9.24
N ALA A 226 33.76 -10.73 -8.02
CA ALA A 226 35.19 -10.95 -7.77
C ALA A 226 35.38 -12.07 -6.77
N PRO A 227 36.54 -12.74 -6.75
CA PRO A 227 36.86 -13.81 -5.76
C PRO A 227 36.99 -13.27 -4.32
N HIS A 228 37.23 -11.99 -4.15
CA HIS A 228 37.26 -11.27 -2.88
C HIS A 228 36.09 -10.30 -2.77
N TYR A 229 35.83 -9.76 -1.59
CA TYR A 229 34.83 -8.71 -1.42
C TYR A 229 35.30 -7.42 -2.08
N GLN A 230 34.58 -7.03 -3.13
CA GLN A 230 34.80 -5.79 -3.87
C GLN A 230 33.47 -5.09 -4.08
N HIS A 231 33.46 -3.78 -3.98
CA HIS A 231 32.27 -2.95 -4.09
C HIS A 231 32.61 -1.71 -4.91
N SER A 232 32.02 -1.58 -6.11
CA SER A 232 32.17 -0.40 -6.98
C SER A 232 31.08 0.64 -6.77
N ALA A 233 30.04 0.30 -6.01
CA ALA A 233 28.92 1.17 -5.70
C ALA A 233 28.47 1.00 -4.24
N THR A 234 27.76 1.99 -3.72
CA THR A 234 27.05 1.86 -2.43
C THR A 234 25.85 0.94 -2.58
N GLY A 235 25.82 -0.12 -1.78
CA GLY A 235 24.73 -1.08 -1.75
C GLY A 235 24.06 -1.15 -0.39
N TYR A 236 23.00 -1.97 -0.30
CA TYR A 236 22.12 -2.07 0.86
C TYR A 236 21.96 -3.53 1.28
N ASN A 237 21.68 -3.77 2.55
CA ASN A 237 21.28 -5.08 3.05
C ASN A 237 19.74 -5.17 3.05
N TYR A 238 19.16 -5.30 1.85
CA TYR A 238 17.71 -5.20 1.65
C TYR A 238 17.06 -6.50 1.16
N ARG A 239 17.81 -7.61 1.04
CA ARG A 239 17.22 -8.89 0.62
C ARG A 239 16.27 -9.44 1.66
N LEU A 240 15.17 -10.06 1.20
CA LEU A 240 14.28 -10.81 2.06
C LEU A 240 14.98 -12.06 2.61
N SER A 241 14.65 -12.45 3.85
CA SER A 241 15.06 -13.72 4.43
C SER A 241 14.37 -14.92 3.75
N ASN A 242 15.08 -16.03 3.55
CA ASN A 242 14.52 -17.26 3.00
C ASN A 242 13.37 -17.85 3.87
N ILE A 243 13.46 -17.67 5.19
CA ILE A 243 12.38 -18.05 6.12
C ILE A 243 11.12 -17.24 5.86
N LEU A 244 11.24 -15.91 5.76
CA LEU A 244 10.12 -15.02 5.51
C LEU A 244 9.54 -15.22 4.10
N ALA A 245 10.40 -15.50 3.12
CA ALA A 245 9.96 -15.87 1.77
C ALA A 245 9.14 -17.17 1.77
N GLY A 246 9.48 -18.12 2.64
CA GLY A 246 8.71 -19.36 2.84
C GLY A 246 7.29 -19.07 3.36
N ILE A 247 7.16 -18.13 4.31
CA ILE A 247 5.84 -17.64 4.75
C ILE A 247 5.09 -17.03 3.56
N GLY A 248 5.76 -16.18 2.78
CA GLY A 248 5.18 -15.52 1.61
C GLY A 248 4.63 -16.51 0.58
N ARG A 249 5.36 -17.60 0.29
CA ARG A 249 4.90 -18.66 -0.61
C ARG A 249 3.60 -19.30 -0.14
N GLY A 250 3.54 -19.71 1.13
CA GLY A 250 2.30 -20.26 1.71
C GLY A 250 1.13 -19.28 1.69
N GLN A 251 1.40 -17.98 1.86
CA GLN A 251 0.39 -16.92 1.76
C GLN A 251 -0.08 -16.70 0.30
N MET A 252 0.82 -16.81 -0.69
CA MET A 252 0.46 -16.67 -2.13
C MET A 252 -0.55 -17.73 -2.57
N GLU A 253 -0.48 -18.94 -2.04
CA GLU A 253 -1.43 -20.02 -2.35
C GLU A 253 -2.89 -19.69 -1.96
N LEU A 254 -3.06 -18.74 -1.02
CA LEU A 254 -4.38 -18.35 -0.48
C LEU A 254 -4.79 -16.92 -0.88
N LEU A 255 -4.00 -16.22 -1.69
CA LEU A 255 -4.20 -14.78 -1.94
C LEU A 255 -5.57 -14.48 -2.56
N ASP A 256 -6.01 -15.26 -3.55
CA ASP A 256 -7.32 -15.06 -4.20
C ASP A 256 -8.48 -15.21 -3.20
N ASP A 257 -8.40 -16.19 -2.30
CA ASP A 257 -9.38 -16.38 -1.23
C ASP A 257 -9.37 -15.20 -0.25
N ARG A 258 -8.18 -14.64 0.06
CA ARG A 258 -8.06 -13.45 0.91
C ARG A 258 -8.69 -12.22 0.26
N VAL A 259 -8.43 -12.00 -1.03
CA VAL A 259 -9.08 -10.93 -1.81
C VAL A 259 -10.59 -11.10 -1.82
N LYS A 260 -11.07 -12.31 -2.14
CA LYS A 260 -12.50 -12.63 -2.15
C LYS A 260 -13.15 -12.31 -0.79
N LYS A 261 -12.55 -12.79 0.30
CA LYS A 261 -13.10 -12.57 1.65
C LYS A 261 -13.14 -11.10 2.06
N ARG A 262 -12.11 -10.30 1.75
CA ARG A 262 -12.13 -8.86 2.01
C ARG A 262 -13.22 -8.14 1.23
N ARG A 263 -13.43 -8.50 -0.02
CA ARG A 263 -14.54 -7.98 -0.84
C ARG A 263 -15.91 -8.37 -0.30
N GLU A 264 -16.05 -9.60 0.21
CA GLU A 264 -17.27 -10.06 0.89
C GLU A 264 -17.53 -9.26 2.16
N ILE A 265 -16.51 -8.97 2.97
CA ILE A 265 -16.60 -8.13 4.18
C ILE A 265 -17.07 -6.71 3.81
N TYR A 266 -16.46 -6.08 2.81
CA TYR A 266 -16.87 -4.78 2.32
C TYR A 266 -18.33 -4.76 1.88
N ALA A 267 -18.74 -5.72 1.05
CA ALA A 267 -20.12 -5.86 0.59
C ALA A 267 -21.11 -6.17 1.72
N TRP A 268 -20.65 -6.87 2.76
CA TRP A 268 -21.46 -7.14 3.95
C TRP A 268 -21.74 -5.84 4.72
N TYR A 269 -20.70 -5.02 4.96
CA TYR A 269 -20.89 -3.71 5.61
C TYR A 269 -21.83 -2.82 4.82
N GLN A 270 -21.64 -2.70 3.50
CA GLN A 270 -22.51 -1.89 2.65
C GLN A 270 -23.98 -2.30 2.78
N ARG A 271 -24.29 -3.61 2.73
CA ARG A 271 -25.66 -4.09 2.84
C ARG A 271 -26.25 -3.91 4.23
N ASN A 272 -25.47 -4.16 5.27
CA ASN A 272 -25.98 -4.18 6.65
C ASN A 272 -25.95 -2.81 7.34
N LEU A 273 -25.37 -1.79 6.74
CA LEU A 273 -25.33 -0.42 7.24
C LEU A 273 -25.95 0.58 6.23
N ALA A 274 -26.66 0.08 5.19
CA ALA A 274 -27.27 0.90 4.15
C ALA A 274 -28.38 1.84 4.66
N ASP A 275 -28.94 1.53 5.81
CA ASP A 275 -29.97 2.31 6.49
C ASP A 275 -29.42 3.45 7.36
N LEU A 276 -28.10 3.62 7.44
CA LEU A 276 -27.45 4.71 8.15
C LEU A 276 -27.03 5.81 7.17
N PRO A 277 -27.84 6.87 6.98
CA PRO A 277 -27.55 7.94 6.01
C PRO A 277 -26.29 8.75 6.38
N ALA A 278 -25.86 8.66 7.64
CA ALA A 278 -24.64 9.27 8.13
C ALA A 278 -23.35 8.58 7.63
N LEU A 279 -23.44 7.40 7.00
CA LEU A 279 -22.30 6.64 6.51
C LEU A 279 -22.21 6.64 4.99
N GLU A 280 -21.12 7.13 4.48
CA GLU A 280 -20.70 6.98 3.08
C GLU A 280 -19.56 5.97 2.99
N PHE A 281 -19.72 4.92 2.19
CA PHE A 281 -18.64 3.96 1.94
C PHE A 281 -17.66 4.48 0.90
N ALA A 282 -16.41 4.00 0.96
CA ALA A 282 -15.38 4.33 -0.02
C ALA A 282 -15.93 4.21 -1.45
N PRO A 283 -15.49 5.08 -2.37
CA PRO A 283 -16.04 5.16 -3.70
C PRO A 283 -16.09 3.82 -4.42
N GLN A 284 -16.97 3.72 -5.40
CA GLN A 284 -17.05 2.54 -6.23
C GLN A 284 -15.83 2.41 -7.13
N GLU A 285 -15.50 1.18 -7.47
CA GLU A 285 -14.41 0.89 -8.38
C GLU A 285 -14.65 1.55 -9.75
N PRO A 286 -13.66 2.24 -10.32
CA PRO A 286 -13.76 2.72 -11.70
C PRO A 286 -14.08 1.58 -12.67
N ALA A 287 -14.70 1.90 -13.80
CA ALA A 287 -14.99 0.91 -14.84
C ALA A 287 -13.71 0.18 -15.28
N GLY A 288 -13.79 -1.13 -15.40
CA GLY A 288 -12.64 -1.98 -15.76
C GLY A 288 -11.70 -2.31 -14.60
N SER A 289 -11.91 -1.74 -13.42
CA SER A 289 -11.05 -1.99 -12.26
C SER A 289 -11.65 -2.97 -11.26
N ARG A 290 -10.79 -3.58 -10.45
CA ARG A 290 -11.15 -4.43 -9.31
C ARG A 290 -10.18 -4.19 -8.17
N SER A 291 -10.65 -3.64 -7.07
CA SER A 291 -9.89 -3.46 -5.83
C SER A 291 -9.85 -4.75 -5.01
N ASN A 292 -8.74 -5.01 -4.34
CA ASN A 292 -8.65 -6.08 -3.34
C ASN A 292 -9.42 -5.76 -2.04
N ARG A 293 -9.87 -4.50 -1.87
CA ARG A 293 -10.55 -4.00 -0.65
C ARG A 293 -9.73 -4.29 0.61
N TRP A 294 -8.43 -3.96 0.58
CA TRP A 294 -7.54 -4.21 1.71
C TRP A 294 -8.12 -3.71 3.04
N LEU A 295 -8.65 -2.50 3.09
CA LEU A 295 -9.44 -1.99 4.21
C LEU A 295 -10.79 -1.47 3.71
N THR A 296 -11.82 -1.69 4.52
CA THR A 296 -13.11 -1.01 4.37
C THR A 296 -12.99 0.37 5.00
N THR A 297 -13.26 1.41 4.22
CA THR A 297 -13.24 2.79 4.67
C THR A 297 -14.64 3.39 4.60
N ILE A 298 -14.94 4.29 5.54
CA ILE A 298 -16.19 5.05 5.60
C ILE A 298 -15.89 6.54 5.80
N LEU A 299 -16.78 7.38 5.32
CA LEU A 299 -16.86 8.80 5.68
C LEU A 299 -18.11 9.04 6.50
N LEU A 300 -18.04 9.94 7.46
CA LEU A 300 -19.21 10.46 8.15
C LEU A 300 -19.75 11.66 7.39
N ASP A 301 -21.04 11.66 7.11
CA ASP A 301 -21.72 12.76 6.44
C ASP A 301 -22.20 13.80 7.48
N PRO A 302 -21.60 15.01 7.51
CA PRO A 302 -21.95 16.04 8.47
C PRO A 302 -23.38 16.57 8.30
N ALA A 303 -24.04 16.29 7.16
CA ALA A 303 -25.46 16.63 6.99
C ALA A 303 -26.41 15.71 7.78
N HIS A 304 -25.94 14.51 8.15
CA HIS A 304 -26.75 13.49 8.82
C HIS A 304 -26.24 13.13 10.24
N THR A 305 -25.09 13.62 10.66
CA THR A 305 -24.58 13.40 12.01
C THR A 305 -23.60 14.49 12.43
N SER A 306 -23.61 14.83 13.73
CA SER A 306 -22.59 15.67 14.38
C SER A 306 -21.47 14.85 15.02
N VAL A 307 -21.54 13.52 14.96
CA VAL A 307 -20.52 12.62 15.52
C VAL A 307 -19.26 12.68 14.67
N THR A 308 -18.12 12.85 15.32
CA THR A 308 -16.82 12.87 14.64
C THR A 308 -16.22 11.46 14.48
N PRO A 309 -15.33 11.22 13.49
CA PRO A 309 -14.61 9.95 13.37
C PRO A 309 -13.88 9.52 14.65
N GLU A 310 -13.33 10.49 15.40
CA GLU A 310 -12.65 10.20 16.67
C GLU A 310 -13.63 9.71 17.75
N GLN A 311 -14.82 10.28 17.82
CA GLN A 311 -15.85 9.80 18.76
C GLN A 311 -16.29 8.38 18.40
N VAL A 312 -16.49 8.07 17.11
CA VAL A 312 -16.78 6.71 16.66
C VAL A 312 -15.63 5.76 17.00
N ARG A 313 -14.39 6.15 16.71
CA ARG A 313 -13.20 5.35 17.03
C ARG A 313 -13.11 5.03 18.53
N LEU A 314 -13.29 6.04 19.38
CA LEU A 314 -13.26 5.86 20.85
C LEU A 314 -14.40 4.96 21.31
N HIS A 315 -15.61 5.09 20.77
CA HIS A 315 -16.72 4.22 21.09
C HIS A 315 -16.41 2.75 20.72
N LEU A 316 -15.89 2.50 19.49
CA LEU A 316 -15.47 1.18 19.06
C LEU A 316 -14.39 0.59 19.98
N GLU A 317 -13.43 1.40 20.42
CA GLU A 317 -12.39 0.98 21.36
C GLU A 317 -12.98 0.51 22.70
N THR A 318 -14.03 1.16 23.21
CA THR A 318 -14.72 0.70 24.44
C THR A 318 -15.42 -0.65 24.27
N ARG A 319 -15.65 -1.08 23.02
CA ARG A 319 -16.22 -2.38 22.64
C ARG A 319 -15.16 -3.40 22.23
N ASN A 320 -13.87 -3.10 22.52
CA ASN A 320 -12.71 -3.92 22.13
C ASN A 320 -12.60 -4.14 20.61
N ILE A 321 -12.92 -3.10 19.81
CA ILE A 321 -12.88 -3.08 18.36
C ILE A 321 -11.90 -1.99 17.90
N GLU A 322 -10.88 -2.38 17.14
CA GLU A 322 -9.90 -1.44 16.57
C GLU A 322 -10.49 -0.75 15.35
N ALA A 323 -10.41 0.58 15.32
CA ALA A 323 -10.61 1.40 14.13
C ALA A 323 -9.50 2.45 14.07
N ARG A 324 -9.23 2.97 12.88
CA ARG A 324 -8.18 3.98 12.66
C ARG A 324 -8.72 5.12 11.80
N PRO A 325 -8.32 6.37 12.07
CA PRO A 325 -8.52 7.46 11.12
C PRO A 325 -7.94 7.07 9.76
N LEU A 326 -8.44 7.67 8.70
CA LEU A 326 -7.76 7.61 7.41
C LEU A 326 -6.36 8.22 7.50
N TRP A 327 -5.52 8.04 6.48
CA TRP A 327 -4.18 8.61 6.51
C TRP A 327 -4.23 10.13 6.63
N LYS A 328 -3.48 10.70 7.58
CA LYS A 328 -3.27 12.15 7.61
C LYS A 328 -2.46 12.53 6.37
N PRO A 329 -2.93 13.49 5.54
CA PRO A 329 -2.20 13.93 4.36
C PRO A 329 -0.76 14.30 4.68
N LEU A 330 0.18 13.91 3.81
CA LEU A 330 1.61 14.07 4.09
C LEU A 330 2.04 15.52 4.17
N HIS A 331 1.43 16.41 3.38
CA HIS A 331 1.72 17.86 3.47
C HIS A 331 1.31 18.48 4.81
N LEU A 332 0.41 17.83 5.57
CA LEU A 332 0.05 18.23 6.94
C LEU A 332 0.96 17.62 8.02
N GLN A 333 1.88 16.74 7.64
CA GLN A 333 2.84 16.18 8.60
C GLN A 333 3.93 17.20 8.93
N PRO A 334 4.34 17.35 10.21
CA PRO A 334 5.40 18.28 10.60
C PRO A 334 6.69 18.13 9.79
N LEU A 335 7.00 16.91 9.35
CA LEU A 335 8.18 16.59 8.53
C LEU A 335 8.14 17.29 7.16
N PHE A 336 6.97 17.53 6.59
CA PHE A 336 6.80 17.96 5.21
C PHE A 336 6.14 19.34 5.06
N GLN A 337 6.02 20.11 6.14
CA GLN A 337 5.32 21.41 6.14
C GLN A 337 5.89 22.45 5.16
N ASN A 338 7.13 22.29 4.68
CA ASN A 338 7.77 23.17 3.70
C ASN A 338 7.85 22.55 2.29
N ALA A 339 7.29 21.36 2.08
CA ALA A 339 7.30 20.71 0.78
C ALA A 339 6.27 21.37 -0.17
N PRO A 340 6.58 21.51 -1.46
CA PRO A 340 5.60 21.99 -2.43
C PRO A 340 4.36 21.08 -2.46
N GLN A 341 3.16 21.70 -2.56
CA GLN A 341 1.91 20.97 -2.67
C GLN A 341 0.97 21.60 -3.70
N TYR A 342 0.14 20.77 -4.33
CA TYR A 342 -0.83 21.16 -5.35
C TYR A 342 -2.20 20.56 -5.02
N GLY A 343 -3.19 21.44 -4.74
CA GLY A 343 -4.47 21.09 -4.15
C GLY A 343 -4.35 20.97 -2.61
N GLY A 344 -5.01 20.00 -2.02
CA GLY A 344 -4.99 19.70 -0.58
C GLY A 344 -6.39 19.54 0.01
N SER A 345 -7.40 20.23 -0.52
CA SER A 345 -8.75 20.27 0.06
C SER A 345 -9.44 18.91 0.08
N VAL A 346 -9.23 18.06 -0.93
CA VAL A 346 -9.90 16.75 -1.00
C VAL A 346 -9.34 15.79 0.03
N CYS A 347 -8.03 15.61 0.08
CA CYS A 347 -7.43 14.67 1.03
C CYS A 347 -7.56 15.14 2.50
N GLU A 348 -7.61 16.45 2.74
CA GLU A 348 -7.88 17.01 4.07
C GLU A 348 -9.31 16.68 4.51
N GLU A 349 -10.33 16.94 3.66
CA GLU A 349 -11.71 16.61 3.94
C GLU A 349 -11.90 15.09 4.18
N LEU A 350 -11.29 14.25 3.35
CA LEU A 350 -11.31 12.80 3.54
C LEU A 350 -10.75 12.39 4.91
N PHE A 351 -9.61 12.97 5.30
CA PHE A 351 -9.00 12.69 6.60
C PHE A 351 -9.88 13.14 7.77
N GLU A 352 -10.51 14.32 7.67
CA GLU A 352 -11.37 14.86 8.73
C GLU A 352 -12.65 14.05 8.93
N ARG A 353 -13.18 13.43 7.87
CA ARG A 353 -14.44 12.70 7.88
C ARG A 353 -14.29 11.19 7.95
N GLY A 354 -13.09 10.65 7.77
CA GLY A 354 -12.89 9.27 7.42
C GLY A 354 -12.40 8.36 8.53
N LEU A 355 -12.80 7.07 8.44
CA LEU A 355 -12.41 6.01 9.35
C LEU A 355 -12.20 4.69 8.60
N CYS A 356 -11.18 3.93 8.99
CA CYS A 356 -10.96 2.54 8.57
C CYS A 356 -11.65 1.59 9.56
N LEU A 357 -12.40 0.63 9.04
CA LEU A 357 -13.08 -0.41 9.80
C LEU A 357 -12.33 -1.75 9.75
N PRO A 358 -12.51 -2.64 10.74
CA PRO A 358 -11.99 -3.99 10.71
C PRO A 358 -12.32 -4.71 9.41
N SER A 359 -11.29 -5.23 8.75
CA SER A 359 -11.41 -5.82 7.42
C SER A 359 -10.61 -7.12 7.28
N GLY A 360 -10.06 -7.64 8.38
CA GLY A 360 -9.23 -8.85 8.37
C GLY A 360 -9.96 -10.05 7.79
N SER A 361 -9.32 -10.79 6.89
CA SER A 361 -9.95 -11.95 6.21
C SER A 361 -10.31 -13.12 7.15
N ALA A 362 -9.85 -13.09 8.40
CA ALA A 362 -10.23 -14.06 9.44
C ALA A 362 -11.55 -13.71 10.15
N MET A 363 -12.11 -12.53 9.92
CA MET A 363 -13.35 -12.08 10.59
C MET A 363 -14.51 -13.05 10.34
N THR A 364 -15.22 -13.33 11.41
CA THR A 364 -16.45 -14.13 11.41
C THR A 364 -17.69 -13.25 11.19
N ASP A 365 -18.83 -13.86 10.92
CA ASP A 365 -20.11 -13.13 10.84
C ASP A 365 -20.51 -12.51 12.19
N GLU A 366 -20.07 -13.07 13.30
CA GLU A 366 -20.26 -12.51 14.65
C GLU A 366 -19.43 -11.23 14.82
N ASP A 367 -18.16 -11.23 14.41
CA ASP A 367 -17.31 -10.04 14.44
C ASP A 367 -17.92 -8.91 13.62
N LEU A 368 -18.40 -9.21 12.43
CA LEU A 368 -19.06 -8.23 11.56
C LEU A 368 -20.32 -7.62 12.20
N ARG A 369 -21.16 -8.47 12.85
CA ARG A 369 -22.34 -7.98 13.58
C ARG A 369 -21.97 -7.12 14.78
N ARG A 370 -20.92 -7.48 15.52
CA ARG A 370 -20.41 -6.68 16.65
C ARG A 370 -19.94 -5.31 16.19
N VAL A 371 -19.16 -5.24 15.10
CA VAL A 371 -18.69 -3.96 14.54
C VAL A 371 -19.89 -3.11 14.09
N ALA A 372 -20.82 -3.70 13.36
CA ALA A 372 -22.00 -2.97 12.86
C ALA A 372 -22.91 -2.49 14.02
N GLY A 373 -23.10 -3.30 15.05
CA GLY A 373 -23.86 -2.92 16.26
C GLY A 373 -23.22 -1.74 16.98
N ALA A 374 -21.91 -1.78 17.20
CA ALA A 374 -21.15 -0.70 17.83
C ALA A 374 -21.16 0.60 17.00
N LEU A 375 -21.09 0.50 15.66
CA LEU A 375 -21.23 1.66 14.77
C LEU A 375 -22.64 2.31 14.90
N ARG A 376 -23.70 1.50 14.94
CA ARG A 376 -25.06 1.99 15.12
C ARG A 376 -25.24 2.70 16.45
N GLU A 377 -24.68 2.13 17.54
CA GLU A 377 -24.70 2.75 18.86
C GLU A 377 -23.94 4.08 18.84
N ALA A 378 -22.74 4.14 18.22
CA ALA A 378 -21.93 5.35 18.15
C ALA A 378 -22.64 6.49 17.41
N ILE A 379 -23.32 6.17 16.29
CA ILE A 379 -23.96 7.17 15.42
C ILE A 379 -25.37 7.53 15.92
N GLY A 380 -26.09 6.58 16.51
CA GLY A 380 -27.45 6.78 17.02
C GLY A 380 -27.54 7.32 18.46
N SER A 381 -26.42 7.57 19.13
CA SER A 381 -26.36 7.98 20.56
C SER A 381 -26.51 9.49 20.79
N ILE A 382 -26.89 10.29 19.77
CA ILE A 382 -27.10 11.74 19.89
C ILE A 382 -28.50 12.12 19.37
#